data_779c23af4d25f09436269219dbc1bc49
#
_entry.id   779c23af4d25f09436269219dbc1bc49
#
_cell.length_a   1.000
_cell.length_b   1.000
_cell.length_c   1.000
_cell.angle_alpha   90.00
_cell.angle_beta   90.00
_cell.angle_gamma   90.00
#
_symmetry.space_group_name_H-M   'P 1'
#
loop_
_entity.id
_entity.type
_entity.pdbx_description
1 polymer ?
#
loop_
_entity_poly.entity_id
_entity_poly.type
_entity_poly.pdbx_seq_one_letter_code
_entity_poly.pdbx_strand_id
1 'polypeptide(L)'
;MNVNKKNLYNSSEKKVNPYYFDGEVTIREIYNESSSNDQEVYFVEFSSGALTTIHFHETEQFLVPLYGNGVIGEIETNKSNSLLDSTFENLIIRSLNVGEIVSIKPYIFHFHGASPGQNFSHMAFRKMFENRQVSEKTEPEPVHTLTKWGYEIISKELESDDQSQILNELNRISEKIRNAVYAWAKDKNL
;
A
#
# COMPACT_ATOMS: atom_id res chain seq x y z
N MET A 1 18.38 -29.52 0.84
CA MET A 1 17.26 -28.74 0.23
C MET A 1 16.54 -28.06 1.37
N ASN A 2 16.64 -26.75 1.48
CA ASN A 2 15.99 -26.00 2.57
C ASN A 2 14.63 -25.51 2.08
N VAL A 3 13.56 -26.18 2.52
CA VAL A 3 12.18 -25.74 2.30
C VAL A 3 11.73 -24.98 3.54
N ASN A 4 11.41 -23.70 3.40
CA ASN A 4 10.84 -22.88 4.47
C ASN A 4 9.32 -22.79 4.27
N LYS A 5 8.55 -23.22 5.28
CA LYS A 5 7.08 -23.19 5.27
C LYS A 5 6.60 -22.29 6.38
N LYS A 6 5.80 -21.29 6.02
CA LYS A 6 5.15 -20.38 6.98
C LYS A 6 3.62 -20.49 6.86
N ASN A 7 2.94 -20.25 7.98
CA ASN A 7 1.49 -20.19 8.03
C ASN A 7 1.07 -18.73 8.10
N LEU A 8 0.16 -18.30 7.24
CA LEU A 8 -0.28 -16.90 7.15
C LEU A 8 -0.85 -16.39 8.47
N TYR A 9 -1.69 -17.21 9.11
CA TYR A 9 -2.43 -16.82 10.33
C TYR A 9 -1.60 -16.91 11.61
N ASN A 10 -0.49 -17.67 11.59
CA ASN A 10 0.37 -17.85 12.75
C ASN A 10 1.67 -17.04 12.66
N SER A 11 1.85 -16.26 11.60
CA SER A 11 2.99 -15.36 11.47
C SER A 11 2.82 -14.14 12.37
N SER A 12 3.93 -13.57 12.83
CA SER A 12 3.93 -12.44 13.74
C SER A 12 3.25 -11.21 13.13
N GLU A 13 2.39 -10.57 13.90
CA GLU A 13 1.80 -9.31 13.52
C GLU A 13 2.84 -8.20 13.56
N LYS A 14 2.83 -7.36 12.54
CA LYS A 14 3.65 -6.16 12.45
C LYS A 14 2.86 -4.99 13.03
N LYS A 15 3.49 -4.18 13.88
CA LYS A 15 2.87 -2.95 14.35
C LYS A 15 2.58 -2.04 13.15
N VAL A 16 1.32 -1.70 12.98
CA VAL A 16 0.85 -0.81 11.91
C VAL A 16 1.18 0.63 12.27
N ASN A 17 1.78 1.37 11.32
CA ASN A 17 1.92 2.81 11.46
C ASN A 17 0.55 3.47 11.17
N PRO A 18 -0.02 4.26 12.10
CA PRO A 18 -1.34 4.86 11.94
C PRO A 18 -1.45 5.84 10.76
N TYR A 19 -0.31 6.32 10.24
CA TYR A 19 -0.29 7.22 9.08
C TYR A 19 -0.34 6.49 7.72
N TYR A 20 -0.24 5.15 7.74
CA TYR A 20 -0.22 4.35 6.52
C TYR A 20 -1.58 3.71 6.22
N PHE A 21 -2.50 3.76 7.19
CA PHE A 21 -3.80 3.12 7.07
C PHE A 21 -4.90 4.00 7.62
N ASP A 22 -6.05 3.94 6.97
CA ASP A 22 -7.29 4.57 7.37
C ASP A 22 -8.28 3.45 7.73
N GLY A 23 -8.55 3.28 9.02
CA GLY A 23 -9.34 2.18 9.58
C GLY A 23 -8.49 1.07 10.20
N GLU A 24 -9.14 -0.02 10.58
CA GLU A 24 -8.53 -1.14 11.28
C GLU A 24 -7.89 -2.13 10.29
N VAL A 25 -6.58 -2.36 10.44
CA VAL A 25 -5.81 -3.25 9.57
C VAL A 25 -4.85 -4.09 10.39
N THR A 26 -4.78 -5.38 10.08
CA THR A 26 -3.76 -6.30 10.62
C THR A 26 -2.80 -6.70 9.51
N ILE A 27 -1.50 -6.59 9.76
CA ILE A 27 -0.44 -6.99 8.84
C ILE A 27 0.38 -8.09 9.48
N ARG A 28 0.63 -9.15 8.72
CA ARG A 28 1.61 -10.17 9.07
C ARG A 28 2.69 -10.23 7.99
N GLU A 29 3.93 -10.11 8.44
CA GLU A 29 5.10 -10.22 7.57
C GLU A 29 5.47 -11.69 7.41
N ILE A 30 5.27 -12.22 6.20
CA ILE A 30 5.50 -13.64 5.91
C ILE A 30 6.95 -13.87 5.51
N TYR A 31 7.47 -13.05 4.59
CA TYR A 31 8.86 -13.04 4.17
C TYR A 31 9.39 -11.62 4.08
N ASN A 32 10.62 -11.42 4.52
CA ASN A 32 11.35 -10.15 4.52
C ASN A 32 12.82 -10.40 4.17
N GLU A 33 13.65 -9.36 4.25
CA GLU A 33 15.09 -9.40 3.95
C GLU A 33 15.87 -10.45 4.76
N SER A 34 15.40 -10.81 5.96
CA SER A 34 16.06 -11.86 6.78
C SER A 34 15.68 -13.27 6.36
N SER A 35 14.65 -13.46 5.57
CA SER A 35 14.05 -14.75 5.23
C SER A 35 13.86 -15.02 3.74
N SER A 36 14.09 -14.01 2.90
CA SER A 36 14.05 -14.08 1.43
C SER A 36 15.11 -13.16 0.84
N ASN A 37 15.69 -13.56 -0.29
CA ASN A 37 16.68 -12.73 -1.00
C ASN A 37 16.03 -11.77 -1.99
N ASP A 38 14.82 -12.07 -2.47
CA ASP A 38 14.24 -11.37 -3.61
C ASP A 38 12.87 -10.76 -3.34
N GLN A 39 12.13 -11.29 -2.35
CA GLN A 39 10.72 -10.97 -2.17
C GLN A 39 10.38 -10.59 -0.74
N GLU A 40 9.62 -9.52 -0.59
CA GLU A 40 8.80 -9.25 0.60
C GLU A 40 7.41 -9.80 0.37
N VAL A 41 6.86 -10.48 1.36
CA VAL A 41 5.53 -11.04 1.31
C VAL A 41 4.77 -10.68 2.58
N TYR A 42 3.64 -10.03 2.42
CA TYR A 42 2.75 -9.66 3.51
C TYR A 42 1.39 -10.32 3.35
N PHE A 43 0.81 -10.72 4.47
CA PHE A 43 -0.62 -11.02 4.56
C PHE A 43 -1.30 -9.87 5.30
N VAL A 44 -2.31 -9.29 4.67
CA VAL A 44 -2.98 -8.09 5.17
C VAL A 44 -4.47 -8.32 5.25
N GLU A 45 -5.05 -8.00 6.41
CA GLU A 45 -6.47 -8.10 6.69
C GLU A 45 -7.01 -6.69 6.98
N PHE A 46 -8.07 -6.32 6.30
CA PHE A 46 -8.76 -5.04 6.42
C PHE A 46 -10.16 -5.26 6.99
N SER A 47 -10.52 -4.53 8.04
CA SER A 47 -11.91 -4.40 8.46
C SER A 47 -12.71 -3.60 7.45
N SER A 48 -14.03 -3.69 7.52
CA SER A 48 -14.96 -3.05 6.58
C SER A 48 -14.63 -1.58 6.31
N GLY A 49 -14.39 -1.27 5.04
CA GLY A 49 -14.08 0.07 4.56
C GLY A 49 -12.68 0.60 4.93
N ALA A 50 -11.85 -0.21 5.60
CA ALA A 50 -10.48 0.18 5.89
C ALA A 50 -9.63 0.17 4.61
N LEU A 51 -8.77 1.17 4.45
CA LEU A 51 -7.93 1.39 3.27
C LEU A 51 -6.48 1.66 3.68
N THR A 52 -5.54 1.40 2.78
CA THR A 52 -4.23 2.05 2.87
C THR A 52 -4.41 3.55 2.59
N THR A 53 -3.58 4.40 3.18
CA THR A 53 -3.42 5.77 2.65
C THR A 53 -2.75 5.71 1.28
N ILE A 54 -2.82 6.82 0.54
CA ILE A 54 -2.17 6.92 -0.77
C ILE A 54 -0.68 6.65 -0.65
N HIS A 55 -0.12 5.85 -1.56
CA HIS A 55 1.29 5.50 -1.59
C HIS A 55 1.72 5.04 -2.98
N PHE A 56 3.02 4.89 -3.17
CA PHE A 56 3.60 4.19 -4.32
C PHE A 56 4.78 3.33 -3.89
N HIS A 57 5.18 2.41 -4.75
CA HIS A 57 6.38 1.58 -4.60
C HIS A 57 7.34 1.83 -5.75
N GLU A 58 8.64 1.72 -5.49
CA GLU A 58 9.66 1.81 -6.53
C GLU A 58 9.84 0.50 -7.31
N THR A 59 9.26 -0.59 -6.81
CA THR A 59 9.16 -1.88 -7.52
C THR A 59 7.72 -2.24 -7.80
N GLU A 60 7.50 -3.19 -8.70
CA GLU A 60 6.17 -3.74 -8.96
C GLU A 60 5.62 -4.45 -7.73
N GLN A 61 4.33 -4.25 -7.44
CA GLN A 61 3.60 -4.95 -6.41
C GLN A 61 2.53 -5.85 -7.04
N PHE A 62 2.39 -7.07 -6.51
CA PHE A 62 1.27 -7.95 -6.82
C PHE A 62 0.37 -8.09 -5.60
N LEU A 63 -0.94 -8.00 -5.83
CA LEU A 63 -1.97 -8.28 -4.83
C LEU A 63 -2.74 -9.53 -5.25
N VAL A 64 -2.87 -10.45 -4.30
CA VAL A 64 -3.63 -11.70 -4.46
C VAL A 64 -4.73 -11.73 -3.41
N PRO A 65 -5.98 -11.38 -3.76
CA PRO A 65 -7.13 -11.46 -2.87
C PRO A 65 -7.37 -12.89 -2.37
N LEU A 66 -7.57 -13.03 -1.05
CA LEU A 66 -7.80 -14.34 -0.41
C LEU A 66 -9.20 -14.47 0.19
N TYR A 67 -9.78 -13.36 0.64
CA TYR A 67 -11.09 -13.35 1.28
C TYR A 67 -11.80 -12.02 1.10
N GLY A 68 -13.11 -12.05 0.97
CA GLY A 68 -13.99 -10.88 0.90
C GLY A 68 -13.88 -10.10 -0.41
N ASN A 69 -14.38 -8.87 -0.40
CA ASN A 69 -14.34 -7.97 -1.54
C ASN A 69 -13.50 -6.75 -1.20
N GLY A 70 -12.46 -6.55 -1.98
CA GLY A 70 -11.58 -5.41 -1.86
C GLY A 70 -11.80 -4.37 -2.94
N VAL A 71 -11.09 -3.28 -2.78
CA VAL A 71 -11.02 -2.17 -3.72
C VAL A 71 -9.59 -1.74 -3.93
N ILE A 72 -9.27 -1.34 -5.14
CA ILE A 72 -8.02 -0.66 -5.50
C ILE A 72 -8.36 0.61 -6.27
N GLY A 73 -7.65 1.68 -5.96
CA GLY A 73 -7.71 2.91 -6.73
C GLY A 73 -6.33 3.37 -7.14
N GLU A 74 -6.22 3.91 -8.36
CA GLU A 74 -5.02 4.56 -8.88
C GLU A 74 -5.31 6.00 -9.23
N ILE A 75 -4.34 6.87 -9.00
CA ILE A 75 -4.43 8.29 -9.30
C ILE A 75 -3.44 8.60 -10.40
N GLU A 76 -3.94 9.10 -11.52
CA GLU A 76 -3.07 9.74 -12.50
C GLU A 76 -2.68 11.12 -11.99
N THR A 77 -1.41 11.29 -11.64
CA THR A 77 -0.89 12.61 -11.28
C THR A 77 -0.67 13.44 -12.53
N ASN A 78 -0.94 14.72 -12.43
CA ASN A 78 -0.60 15.70 -13.45
C ASN A 78 0.93 15.74 -13.68
N LYS A 79 1.39 16.46 -14.70
CA LYS A 79 2.81 16.58 -15.07
C LYS A 79 3.75 16.98 -13.92
N SER A 80 3.23 17.53 -12.83
CA SER A 80 4.00 17.90 -11.63
C SER A 80 4.31 16.71 -10.72
N ASN A 81 3.62 15.57 -10.88
CA ASN A 81 3.67 14.44 -9.93
C ASN A 81 3.43 14.84 -8.45
N SER A 82 2.79 15.98 -8.21
CA SER A 82 2.48 16.47 -6.87
C SER A 82 1.17 15.85 -6.38
N LEU A 83 1.21 15.32 -5.16
CA LEU A 83 0.03 14.80 -4.48
C LEU A 83 -0.88 15.93 -3.97
N LEU A 84 -0.30 17.05 -3.53
CA LEU A 84 -1.04 18.21 -3.03
C LEU A 84 -1.85 18.91 -4.13
N ASP A 85 -1.30 18.96 -5.35
CA ASP A 85 -1.95 19.57 -6.52
C ASP A 85 -2.95 18.62 -7.21
N SER A 86 -3.07 17.37 -6.74
CA SER A 86 -3.95 16.38 -7.34
C SER A 86 -5.42 16.75 -7.08
N THR A 87 -6.21 16.86 -8.15
CA THR A 87 -7.66 17.14 -8.07
C THR A 87 -8.47 15.89 -7.75
N PHE A 88 -7.89 14.70 -7.89
CA PHE A 88 -8.56 13.40 -7.80
C PHE A 88 -9.66 13.19 -8.86
N GLU A 89 -9.73 14.03 -9.88
CA GLU A 89 -10.71 13.88 -10.98
C GLU A 89 -10.44 12.64 -11.83
N ASN A 90 -9.18 12.21 -11.89
CA ASN A 90 -8.74 11.03 -12.64
C ASN A 90 -8.53 9.80 -11.73
N LEU A 91 -9.27 9.73 -10.62
CA LEU A 91 -9.24 8.57 -9.75
C LEU A 91 -9.97 7.40 -10.40
N ILE A 92 -9.23 6.33 -10.69
CA ILE A 92 -9.77 5.10 -11.26
C ILE A 92 -9.91 4.06 -10.15
N ILE A 93 -11.14 3.63 -9.86
CA ILE A 93 -11.44 2.64 -8.82
C ILE A 93 -11.91 1.33 -9.47
N ARG A 94 -11.38 0.20 -8.98
CA ARG A 94 -11.74 -1.15 -9.41
C ARG A 94 -11.94 -2.05 -8.20
N SER A 95 -12.77 -3.09 -8.37
CA SER A 95 -12.88 -4.17 -7.39
C SER A 95 -11.63 -5.04 -7.37
N LEU A 96 -11.36 -5.62 -6.20
CA LEU A 96 -10.40 -6.71 -5.99
C LEU A 96 -11.18 -7.94 -5.52
N ASN A 97 -11.29 -8.94 -6.38
CA ASN A 97 -12.08 -10.13 -6.08
C ASN A 97 -11.19 -11.36 -5.88
N VAL A 98 -11.62 -12.27 -5.04
CA VAL A 98 -10.96 -13.57 -4.87
C VAL A 98 -10.87 -14.29 -6.23
N GLY A 99 -9.68 -14.82 -6.55
CA GLY A 99 -9.38 -15.45 -7.83
C GLY A 99 -8.73 -14.52 -8.86
N GLU A 100 -8.63 -13.23 -8.57
CA GLU A 100 -7.88 -12.27 -9.37
C GLU A 100 -6.44 -12.10 -8.86
N ILE A 101 -5.56 -11.63 -9.72
CA ILE A 101 -4.23 -11.14 -9.37
C ILE A 101 -4.07 -9.77 -10.00
N VAL A 102 -3.71 -8.79 -9.21
CA VAL A 102 -3.47 -7.43 -9.66
C VAL A 102 -1.98 -7.11 -9.61
N SER A 103 -1.46 -6.53 -10.69
CA SER A 103 -0.11 -5.99 -10.80
C SER A 103 -0.17 -4.47 -10.79
N ILE A 104 0.54 -3.86 -9.85
CA ILE A 104 0.68 -2.42 -9.73
C ILE A 104 2.10 -2.05 -10.16
N LYS A 105 2.21 -1.23 -11.19
CA LYS A 105 3.51 -0.81 -11.73
C LYS A 105 4.24 0.12 -10.77
N PRO A 106 5.59 0.18 -10.84
CA PRO A 106 6.38 1.13 -10.07
C PRO A 106 5.90 2.57 -10.26
N TYR A 107 5.98 3.36 -9.19
CA TYR A 107 5.69 4.80 -9.15
C TYR A 107 4.23 5.19 -9.41
N ILE A 108 3.30 4.22 -9.45
CA ILE A 108 1.87 4.52 -9.54
C ILE A 108 1.33 4.85 -8.15
N PHE A 109 0.79 6.05 -7.98
CA PHE A 109 0.04 6.43 -6.79
C PHE A 109 -1.24 5.60 -6.72
N HIS A 110 -1.36 4.85 -5.64
CA HIS A 110 -2.50 3.96 -5.44
C HIS A 110 -2.88 3.83 -3.96
N PHE A 111 -4.04 3.29 -3.73
CA PHE A 111 -4.51 2.77 -2.45
C PHE A 111 -5.27 1.47 -2.69
N HIS A 112 -5.40 0.67 -1.65
CA HIS A 112 -6.22 -0.54 -1.69
C HIS A 112 -6.72 -0.90 -0.29
N GLY A 113 -7.74 -1.75 -0.21
CA GLY A 113 -8.29 -2.21 1.05
C GLY A 113 -9.65 -2.86 0.89
N ALA A 114 -10.46 -2.80 1.94
CA ALA A 114 -11.79 -3.38 1.97
C ALA A 114 -12.84 -2.49 1.32
N SER A 115 -13.75 -3.08 0.56
CA SER A 115 -14.96 -2.39 0.12
C SER A 115 -15.85 -2.02 1.32
N PRO A 116 -16.65 -0.94 1.24
CA PRO A 116 -17.61 -0.59 2.29
C PRO A 116 -18.54 -1.76 2.60
N GLY A 117 -18.77 -2.04 3.88
CA GLY A 117 -19.62 -3.14 4.35
C GLY A 117 -18.99 -4.54 4.27
N GLN A 118 -17.77 -4.68 3.79
CA GLN A 118 -17.09 -5.97 3.60
C GLN A 118 -15.73 -5.97 4.32
N ASN A 119 -15.36 -7.10 4.93
CA ASN A 119 -13.97 -7.35 5.31
C ASN A 119 -13.22 -7.88 4.08
N PHE A 120 -11.91 -7.67 4.05
CA PHE A 120 -11.08 -8.07 2.93
C PHE A 120 -9.71 -8.54 3.40
N SER A 121 -9.14 -9.54 2.74
CA SER A 121 -7.75 -9.89 2.94
C SER A 121 -7.06 -10.26 1.63
N HIS A 122 -5.76 -9.97 1.59
CA HIS A 122 -4.92 -10.30 0.44
C HIS A 122 -3.49 -10.64 0.86
N MET A 123 -2.77 -11.29 -0.02
CA MET A 123 -1.31 -11.29 0.01
C MET A 123 -0.76 -10.18 -0.88
N ALA A 124 0.25 -9.48 -0.38
CA ALA A 124 1.03 -8.53 -1.15
C ALA A 124 2.44 -9.07 -1.37
N PHE A 125 2.89 -9.05 -2.61
CA PHE A 125 4.24 -9.44 -3.01
C PHE A 125 4.94 -8.23 -3.58
N ARG A 126 6.17 -7.97 -3.13
CA ARG A 126 7.02 -6.91 -3.66
C ARG A 126 8.42 -7.45 -3.85
N LYS A 127 9.06 -7.02 -4.94
CA LYS A 127 10.47 -7.31 -5.15
C LYS A 127 11.30 -6.38 -4.26
N MET A 128 12.27 -6.94 -3.55
CA MET A 128 13.30 -6.16 -2.88
C MET A 128 14.32 -5.66 -3.92
N PHE A 129 14.86 -4.46 -3.69
CA PHE A 129 15.99 -4.00 -4.49
C PHE A 129 17.26 -4.74 -4.08
N GLU A 130 17.94 -5.34 -5.03
CA GLU A 130 19.35 -5.64 -4.86
C GLU A 130 20.13 -4.32 -4.90
N ASN A 131 20.88 -4.04 -3.87
CA ASN A 131 21.81 -2.93 -3.89
C ASN A 131 22.98 -3.27 -4.85
N ARG A 132 22.85 -2.89 -6.13
CA ARG A 132 23.85 -3.20 -7.19
C ARG A 132 25.14 -2.40 -7.10
N GLN A 133 25.31 -1.57 -6.09
CA GLN A 133 26.56 -0.86 -5.85
C GLN A 133 27.33 -1.51 -4.70
N VAL A 134 27.80 -2.72 -4.91
CA VAL A 134 28.94 -3.22 -4.14
C VAL A 134 30.18 -2.53 -4.71
N SER A 135 30.48 -1.35 -4.20
CA SER A 135 31.87 -0.90 -4.20
C SER A 135 32.60 -1.75 -3.16
N GLU A 136 33.72 -2.32 -3.52
CA GLU A 136 34.50 -3.35 -2.80
C GLU A 136 34.90 -3.03 -1.34
N LYS A 137 34.28 -2.07 -0.66
CA LYS A 137 34.71 -1.57 0.66
C LYS A 137 33.62 -1.18 1.66
N THR A 138 32.36 -1.42 1.39
CA THR A 138 31.31 -1.10 2.38
C THR A 138 30.43 -2.32 2.61
N GLU A 139 30.12 -2.61 3.89
CA GLU A 139 29.09 -3.54 4.30
C GLU A 139 27.84 -3.32 3.44
N PRO A 140 27.19 -4.38 2.92
CA PRO A 140 26.00 -4.19 2.11
C PRO A 140 24.93 -3.50 2.95
N GLU A 141 24.50 -2.31 2.53
CA GLU A 141 23.35 -1.67 3.14
C GLU A 141 22.13 -2.57 2.97
N PRO A 142 21.24 -2.66 3.97
CA PRO A 142 20.05 -3.49 3.87
C PRO A 142 19.22 -3.06 2.67
N VAL A 143 18.81 -4.05 1.89
CA VAL A 143 17.96 -3.85 0.70
C VAL A 143 16.59 -3.37 1.16
N HIS A 144 16.27 -2.12 0.95
CA HIS A 144 14.98 -1.56 1.31
C HIS A 144 14.08 -1.46 0.07
N THR A 145 12.92 -2.06 0.14
CA THR A 145 11.83 -1.72 -0.77
C THR A 145 11.33 -0.33 -0.36
N LEU A 146 11.62 0.67 -1.17
CA LEU A 146 11.19 2.02 -0.88
C LEU A 146 9.70 2.16 -1.22
N THR A 147 8.86 2.02 -0.20
CA THR A 147 7.48 2.51 -0.23
C THR A 147 7.49 3.96 0.18
N LYS A 148 6.86 4.82 -0.60
CA LYS A 148 6.61 6.21 -0.24
C LYS A 148 5.13 6.36 0.09
N TRP A 149 4.86 6.62 1.34
CA TRP A 149 3.51 6.85 1.84
C TRP A 149 3.11 8.31 1.73
N GLY A 150 1.82 8.58 1.67
CA GLY A 150 1.29 9.94 1.58
C GLY A 150 1.84 10.88 2.62
N TYR A 151 2.08 10.39 3.84
CA TYR A 151 2.68 11.18 4.91
C TYR A 151 4.06 11.73 4.53
N GLU A 152 4.99 10.87 4.06
CA GLU A 152 6.33 11.27 3.67
C GLU A 152 6.34 12.16 2.42
N ILE A 153 5.42 11.88 1.48
CA ILE A 153 5.29 12.66 0.25
C ILE A 153 4.82 14.07 0.58
N ILE A 154 3.78 14.20 1.39
CA ILE A 154 3.22 15.49 1.81
C ILE A 154 4.24 16.30 2.62
N SER A 155 4.94 15.67 3.58
CA SER A 155 6.02 16.31 4.34
C SER A 155 7.06 16.92 3.42
N LYS A 156 7.49 16.17 2.40
CA LYS A 156 8.47 16.65 1.41
C LYS A 156 7.91 17.76 0.53
N GLU A 157 6.66 17.65 0.05
CA GLU A 157 6.04 18.67 -0.81
C GLU A 157 5.76 19.98 -0.06
N LEU A 158 5.42 19.90 1.23
CA LEU A 158 5.24 21.07 2.10
C LEU A 158 6.57 21.67 2.58
N GLU A 159 7.70 20.97 2.40
CA GLU A 159 9.00 21.32 3.00
C GLU A 159 8.86 21.56 4.51
N SER A 160 8.04 20.74 5.19
CA SER A 160 7.63 20.95 6.58
C SER A 160 7.74 19.66 7.39
N ASP A 161 8.22 19.82 8.63
CA ASP A 161 8.20 18.78 9.67
C ASP A 161 7.04 18.98 10.66
N ASP A 162 6.15 19.96 10.40
CA ASP A 162 4.96 20.17 11.23
C ASP A 162 3.96 19.03 11.01
N GLN A 163 3.97 18.11 11.97
CA GLN A 163 3.13 16.93 11.95
C GLN A 163 1.64 17.26 11.82
N SER A 164 1.18 18.33 12.45
CA SER A 164 -0.23 18.73 12.38
C SER A 164 -0.62 19.17 10.98
N GLN A 165 0.24 19.92 10.30
CA GLN A 165 0.01 20.36 8.93
C GLN A 165 0.01 19.17 7.96
N ILE A 166 0.98 18.27 8.09
CA ILE A 166 1.08 17.07 7.26
C ILE A 166 -0.16 16.18 7.43
N LEU A 167 -0.59 15.95 8.68
CA LEU A 167 -1.75 15.12 8.97
C LEU A 167 -3.06 15.74 8.49
N ASN A 168 -3.21 17.07 8.55
CA ASN A 168 -4.39 17.73 8.01
C ASN A 168 -4.53 17.48 6.49
N GLU A 169 -3.43 17.58 5.74
CA GLU A 169 -3.45 17.32 4.30
C GLU A 169 -3.66 15.82 4.00
N LEU A 170 -3.00 14.92 4.74
CA LEU A 170 -3.20 13.48 4.58
C LEU A 170 -4.66 13.09 4.85
N ASN A 171 -5.27 13.62 5.91
CA ASN A 171 -6.67 13.37 6.24
C ASN A 171 -7.61 13.92 5.16
N ARG A 172 -7.34 15.11 4.63
CA ARG A 172 -8.10 15.70 3.52
C ARG A 172 -8.09 14.80 2.27
N ILE A 173 -6.92 14.24 1.94
CA ILE A 173 -6.75 13.33 0.81
C ILE A 173 -7.48 12.00 1.10
N SER A 174 -7.28 11.41 2.27
CA SER A 174 -7.91 10.15 2.67
C SER A 174 -9.44 10.26 2.69
N GLU A 175 -9.99 11.39 3.14
CA GLU A 175 -11.43 11.66 3.11
C GLU A 175 -11.98 11.72 1.66
N LYS A 176 -11.27 12.40 0.75
CA LYS A 176 -11.66 12.43 -0.68
C LYS A 176 -11.67 11.03 -1.27
N ILE A 177 -10.63 10.23 -1.01
CA ILE A 177 -10.53 8.85 -1.47
C ILE A 177 -11.69 8.02 -0.90
N ARG A 178 -11.94 8.09 0.40
CA ARG A 178 -13.02 7.36 1.06
C ARG A 178 -14.38 7.72 0.45
N ASN A 179 -14.68 9.00 0.28
CA ASN A 179 -15.92 9.46 -0.32
C ASN A 179 -16.09 8.94 -1.76
N ALA A 180 -15.02 8.93 -2.55
CA ALA A 180 -15.03 8.38 -3.90
C ALA A 180 -15.28 6.86 -3.90
N VAL A 181 -14.65 6.12 -2.98
CA VAL A 181 -14.87 4.66 -2.82
C VAL A 181 -16.32 4.36 -2.42
N TYR A 182 -16.89 5.11 -1.49
CA TYR A 182 -18.30 4.94 -1.10
C TYR A 182 -19.27 5.25 -2.24
N ALA A 183 -19.02 6.32 -3.00
CA ALA A 183 -19.82 6.66 -4.19
C ALA A 183 -19.73 5.55 -5.25
N TRP A 184 -18.52 5.08 -5.53
CA TRP A 184 -18.27 3.98 -6.47
C TRP A 184 -18.93 2.68 -6.04
N ALA A 185 -18.83 2.28 -4.76
CA ALA A 185 -19.45 1.06 -4.25
C ALA A 185 -20.99 1.13 -4.34
N LYS A 186 -21.58 2.28 -4.02
CA LYS A 186 -23.01 2.52 -4.15
C LYS A 186 -23.50 2.36 -5.61
N ASP A 187 -22.72 2.89 -6.57
CA ASP A 187 -23.04 2.75 -8.00
C ASP A 187 -22.99 1.31 -8.48
N LYS A 188 -22.11 0.50 -7.89
CA LYS A 188 -21.96 -0.94 -8.19
C LYS A 188 -22.90 -1.83 -7.41
N ASN A 189 -23.71 -1.32 -6.49
CA ASN A 189 -24.55 -2.08 -5.55
C ASN A 189 -23.74 -3.08 -4.69
N LEU A 190 -22.55 -2.67 -4.25
CA LEU A 190 -21.63 -3.43 -3.38
C LEU A 190 -21.86 -3.07 -1.92
#